data_7aa40f77f24167beda8f0cda180075ab
#
_entry.id   7aa40f77f24167beda8f0cda180075ab
#
_cell.length_a   1.000
_cell.length_b   1.000
_cell.length_c   1.000
_cell.angle_alpha   90.00
_cell.angle_beta   90.00
_cell.angle_gamma   90.00
#
_symmetry.space_group_name_H-M   'P 1'
#
loop_
_entity.id
_entity.type
_entity.pdbx_description
1 polymer ?
#
loop_
_entity_poly.entity_id
_entity_poly.type
_entity_poly.pdbx_seq_one_letter_code
_entity_poly.pdbx_strand_id
1 'polypeptide(L)'
;MIRPAIPTDAPAVAPLMFQAMEEIVYKMIGKDHKEEAIALLKNLFEQEDNQYSYKNAWVYEEEGAVIGSVIAYDGAHLHRLRAPVLALIRGSYGIDIVLEDETAEGELYIDTLSVLPTAQGKGIGSQLVAHLKKVTTQPIGLLVDVQNPKAERLYTRLGFKYINHQELAGGIYKHLVFRG
;
A
#
# COMPACT_ATOMS: atom_id res chain seq x y z
N MET A 1 -11.82 -13.78 6.98
CA MET A 1 -10.60 -14.61 7.00
C MET A 1 -9.48 -13.87 6.27
N ILE A 2 -8.23 -13.92 6.78
CA ILE A 2 -7.09 -13.32 6.06
C ILE A 2 -6.32 -14.43 5.34
N ARG A 3 -5.99 -14.18 4.09
CA ARG A 3 -5.19 -15.09 3.23
C ARG A 3 -4.23 -14.31 2.33
N PRO A 4 -3.18 -14.96 1.82
CA PRO A 4 -2.39 -14.39 0.72
C PRO A 4 -3.30 -14.06 -0.47
N ALA A 5 -2.99 -12.98 -1.16
CA ALA A 5 -3.71 -12.61 -2.37
C ALA A 5 -3.31 -13.49 -3.56
N ILE A 6 -4.21 -13.59 -4.53
CA ILE A 6 -3.99 -14.25 -5.80
C ILE A 6 -4.31 -13.29 -6.96
N PRO A 7 -3.81 -13.52 -8.20
CA PRO A 7 -4.04 -12.59 -9.31
C PRO A 7 -5.51 -12.25 -9.56
N THR A 8 -6.40 -13.23 -9.36
CA THR A 8 -7.85 -13.05 -9.57
C THR A 8 -8.53 -12.15 -8.53
N ASP A 9 -7.84 -11.73 -7.48
CA ASP A 9 -8.32 -10.72 -6.52
C ASP A 9 -8.21 -9.29 -7.08
N ALA A 10 -7.49 -9.09 -8.17
CA ALA A 10 -7.19 -7.77 -8.74
C ALA A 10 -8.43 -6.86 -8.93
N PRO A 11 -9.58 -7.35 -9.42
CA PRO A 11 -10.78 -6.50 -9.56
C PRO A 11 -11.30 -5.93 -8.23
N ALA A 12 -11.11 -6.66 -7.13
CA ALA A 12 -11.52 -6.21 -5.80
C ALA A 12 -10.43 -5.37 -5.11
N VAL A 13 -9.15 -5.72 -5.31
CA VAL A 13 -8.03 -5.06 -4.64
C VAL A 13 -7.64 -3.74 -5.30
N ALA A 14 -7.68 -3.63 -6.63
CA ALA A 14 -7.29 -2.39 -7.31
C ALA A 14 -8.10 -1.14 -6.87
N PRO A 15 -9.43 -1.21 -6.68
CA PRO A 15 -10.18 -0.10 -6.10
C PRO A 15 -9.78 0.23 -4.64
N LEU A 16 -9.40 -0.78 -3.85
CA LEU A 16 -8.90 -0.57 -2.49
C LEU A 16 -7.53 0.13 -2.50
N MET A 17 -6.63 -0.27 -3.42
CA MET A 17 -5.36 0.44 -3.62
C MET A 17 -5.60 1.89 -4.04
N PHE A 18 -6.48 2.12 -4.99
CA PHE A 18 -6.85 3.47 -5.44
C PHE A 18 -7.33 4.34 -4.26
N GLN A 19 -8.19 3.80 -3.39
CA GLN A 19 -8.66 4.50 -2.20
C GLN A 19 -7.50 4.96 -1.29
N ALA A 20 -6.43 4.16 -1.19
CA ALA A 20 -5.28 4.46 -0.34
C ALA A 20 -4.25 5.39 -0.98
N MET A 21 -4.19 5.48 -2.32
CA MET A 21 -3.11 6.16 -3.03
C MET A 21 -3.57 7.00 -4.23
N GLU A 22 -4.77 7.53 -4.18
CA GLU A 22 -5.41 8.28 -5.28
C GLU A 22 -4.50 9.36 -5.89
N GLU A 23 -3.93 10.25 -5.06
CA GLU A 23 -3.08 11.34 -5.54
C GLU A 23 -1.81 10.86 -6.22
N ILE A 24 -1.19 9.80 -5.69
CA ILE A 24 0.05 9.23 -6.25
C ILE A 24 -0.25 8.59 -7.61
N VAL A 25 -1.31 7.79 -7.71
CA VAL A 25 -1.63 7.11 -8.98
C VAL A 25 -2.07 8.09 -10.07
N TYR A 26 -2.72 9.19 -9.73
CA TYR A 26 -3.02 10.25 -10.70
C TYR A 26 -1.75 10.92 -11.25
N LYS A 27 -0.73 11.09 -10.41
CA LYS A 27 0.59 11.55 -10.88
C LYS A 27 1.26 10.54 -11.81
N MET A 28 1.09 9.24 -11.55
CA MET A 28 1.61 8.17 -12.40
C MET A 28 1.03 8.19 -13.81
N ILE A 29 -0.27 8.48 -13.95
CA ILE A 29 -0.95 8.52 -15.25
C ILE A 29 -1.05 9.93 -15.85
N GLY A 30 -0.66 10.96 -15.09
CA GLY A 30 -0.62 12.36 -15.53
C GLY A 30 -1.98 13.04 -15.66
N LYS A 31 -3.03 12.47 -15.07
CA LYS A 31 -4.40 13.01 -15.13
C LYS A 31 -5.29 12.44 -14.03
N ASP A 32 -6.34 13.15 -13.68
CA ASP A 32 -7.35 12.72 -12.74
C ASP A 32 -8.43 11.88 -13.48
N HIS A 33 -8.12 10.61 -13.71
CA HIS A 33 -9.00 9.67 -14.39
C HIS A 33 -9.06 8.36 -13.62
N LYS A 34 -10.11 8.17 -12.84
CA LYS A 34 -10.25 7.08 -11.87
C LYS A 34 -10.18 5.70 -12.52
N GLU A 35 -10.90 5.49 -13.62
CA GLU A 35 -10.96 4.19 -14.30
C GLU A 35 -9.60 3.77 -14.84
N GLU A 36 -8.83 4.70 -15.42
CA GLU A 36 -7.46 4.42 -15.85
C GLU A 36 -6.51 4.16 -14.69
N ALA A 37 -6.63 4.94 -13.61
CA ALA A 37 -5.84 4.72 -12.40
C ALA A 37 -6.07 3.31 -11.84
N ILE A 38 -7.31 2.89 -11.72
CA ILE A 38 -7.66 1.54 -11.25
C ILE A 38 -7.18 0.47 -12.25
N ALA A 39 -7.27 0.71 -13.55
CA ALA A 39 -6.77 -0.22 -14.57
C ALA A 39 -5.25 -0.41 -14.47
N LEU A 40 -4.48 0.66 -14.24
CA LEU A 40 -3.05 0.59 -13.99
C LEU A 40 -2.74 -0.25 -12.75
N LEU A 41 -3.42 0.02 -11.64
CA LEU A 41 -3.22 -0.69 -10.37
C LEU A 41 -3.59 -2.17 -10.50
N LYS A 42 -4.67 -2.49 -11.22
CA LYS A 42 -5.07 -3.86 -11.53
C LYS A 42 -3.98 -4.59 -12.31
N ASN A 43 -3.45 -3.96 -13.36
CA ASN A 43 -2.37 -4.53 -14.19
C ASN A 43 -1.12 -4.82 -13.34
N LEU A 44 -0.69 -3.87 -12.51
CA LEU A 44 0.46 -4.04 -11.63
C LEU A 44 0.23 -5.15 -10.59
N PHE A 45 -0.96 -5.22 -10.02
CA PHE A 45 -1.31 -6.23 -9.02
C PHE A 45 -1.26 -7.66 -9.59
N GLU A 46 -1.71 -7.85 -10.82
CA GLU A 46 -1.72 -9.16 -11.51
C GLU A 46 -0.31 -9.67 -11.86
N GLN A 47 0.69 -8.79 -11.86
CA GLN A 47 2.09 -9.13 -12.18
C GLN A 47 2.88 -9.51 -10.93
N GLU A 48 3.96 -10.27 -11.14
CA GLU A 48 4.98 -10.55 -10.12
C GLU A 48 6.06 -9.46 -10.14
N ASP A 49 6.91 -9.44 -9.12
CA ASP A 49 8.12 -8.61 -9.03
C ASP A 49 7.93 -7.09 -9.21
N ASN A 50 6.85 -6.52 -8.64
CA ASN A 50 6.71 -5.08 -8.47
C ASN A 50 6.10 -4.74 -7.11
N GLN A 51 6.16 -3.45 -6.71
CA GLN A 51 5.68 -2.99 -5.40
C GLN A 51 4.24 -3.42 -5.11
N TYR A 52 3.38 -3.38 -6.12
CA TYR A 52 1.92 -3.55 -6.02
C TYR A 52 1.46 -4.96 -6.38
N SER A 53 2.40 -5.89 -6.54
CA SER A 53 2.12 -7.29 -6.88
C SER A 53 1.24 -7.99 -5.83
N TYR A 54 0.37 -8.87 -6.29
CA TYR A 54 -0.36 -9.79 -5.41
C TYR A 54 0.57 -10.63 -4.51
N LYS A 55 1.82 -10.85 -4.92
CA LYS A 55 2.83 -11.56 -4.12
C LYS A 55 3.17 -10.85 -2.81
N ASN A 56 2.96 -9.54 -2.75
CA ASN A 56 3.21 -8.70 -1.58
C ASN A 56 1.91 -8.40 -0.79
N ALA A 57 0.80 -9.05 -1.15
CA ALA A 57 -0.52 -8.67 -0.63
C ALA A 57 -1.17 -9.78 0.20
N TRP A 58 -1.90 -9.35 1.22
CA TRP A 58 -2.89 -10.16 1.95
C TRP A 58 -4.24 -9.49 1.83
N VAL A 59 -5.27 -10.33 1.73
CA VAL A 59 -6.65 -9.87 1.65
C VAL A 59 -7.46 -10.36 2.84
N TYR A 60 -8.42 -9.54 3.26
CA TYR A 60 -9.46 -9.94 4.18
C TYR A 60 -10.70 -10.32 3.39
N GLU A 61 -11.08 -11.58 3.50
CA GLU A 61 -12.25 -12.15 2.80
C GLU A 61 -13.37 -12.45 3.80
N GLU A 62 -14.58 -12.06 3.46
CA GLU A 62 -15.80 -12.33 4.20
C GLU A 62 -16.88 -12.77 3.21
N GLU A 63 -17.48 -13.92 3.46
CA GLU A 63 -18.53 -14.51 2.62
C GLU A 63 -18.15 -14.62 1.12
N GLY A 64 -16.88 -14.93 0.84
CA GLY A 64 -16.36 -15.04 -0.52
C GLY A 64 -16.02 -13.71 -1.21
N ALA A 65 -16.19 -12.59 -0.54
CA ALA A 65 -15.84 -11.26 -1.06
C ALA A 65 -14.60 -10.68 -0.37
N VAL A 66 -13.69 -10.11 -1.14
CA VAL A 66 -12.56 -9.34 -0.61
C VAL A 66 -13.05 -7.96 -0.20
N ILE A 67 -12.92 -7.63 1.09
CA ILE A 67 -13.39 -6.37 1.68
C ILE A 67 -12.28 -5.53 2.30
N GLY A 68 -11.06 -6.03 2.32
CA GLY A 68 -9.87 -5.29 2.77
C GLY A 68 -8.60 -5.90 2.22
N SER A 69 -7.55 -5.09 2.12
CA SER A 69 -6.23 -5.54 1.65
C SER A 69 -5.11 -4.77 2.32
N VAL A 70 -3.96 -5.42 2.43
CA VAL A 70 -2.70 -4.81 2.81
C VAL A 70 -1.63 -5.27 1.83
N ILE A 71 -0.81 -4.33 1.36
CA ILE A 71 0.37 -4.61 0.54
C ILE A 71 1.59 -4.19 1.35
N ALA A 72 2.52 -5.13 1.53
CA ALA A 72 3.73 -4.89 2.29
C ALA A 72 4.90 -5.69 1.71
N TYR A 73 6.08 -5.10 1.70
CA TYR A 73 7.31 -5.72 1.21
C TYR A 73 8.51 -5.26 2.02
N ASP A 74 9.60 -6.01 1.95
CA ASP A 74 10.87 -5.63 2.59
C ASP A 74 11.40 -4.33 1.96
N GLY A 75 11.60 -3.30 2.78
CA GLY A 75 12.08 -2.00 2.33
C GLY A 75 13.43 -2.05 1.61
N ALA A 76 14.26 -3.04 1.89
CA ALA A 76 15.51 -3.28 1.15
C ALA A 76 15.29 -3.50 -0.36
N HIS A 77 14.10 -3.92 -0.77
CA HIS A 77 13.77 -4.23 -2.15
C HIS A 77 13.06 -3.09 -2.89
N LEU A 78 12.90 -1.91 -2.27
CA LEU A 78 12.16 -0.79 -2.85
C LEU A 78 12.54 -0.49 -4.31
N HIS A 79 13.83 -0.27 -4.57
CA HIS A 79 14.29 0.12 -5.91
C HIS A 79 14.09 -0.99 -6.94
N ARG A 80 14.34 -2.24 -6.56
CA ARG A 80 14.09 -3.40 -7.44
C ARG A 80 12.62 -3.55 -7.79
N LEU A 81 11.73 -3.40 -6.81
CA LEU A 81 10.29 -3.54 -6.99
C LEU A 81 9.66 -2.33 -7.69
N ARG A 82 10.23 -1.14 -7.50
CA ARG A 82 9.76 0.11 -8.13
C ARG A 82 10.15 0.19 -9.62
N ALA A 83 11.29 -0.35 -10.01
CA ALA A 83 11.79 -0.24 -11.38
C ALA A 83 10.77 -0.70 -12.45
N PRO A 84 10.09 -1.85 -12.33
CA PRO A 84 9.06 -2.25 -13.30
C PRO A 84 7.85 -1.31 -13.33
N VAL A 85 7.48 -0.71 -12.19
CA VAL A 85 6.40 0.28 -12.11
C VAL A 85 6.74 1.51 -12.92
N LEU A 86 7.94 2.07 -12.73
CA LEU A 86 8.41 3.24 -13.47
C LEU A 86 8.52 2.95 -14.98
N ALA A 87 8.98 1.77 -15.36
CA ALA A 87 9.06 1.35 -16.76
C ALA A 87 7.69 1.26 -17.42
N LEU A 88 6.69 0.70 -16.71
CA LEU A 88 5.31 0.61 -17.20
C LEU A 88 4.69 2.01 -17.37
N ILE A 89 4.88 2.90 -16.39
CA ILE A 89 4.38 4.28 -16.45
C ILE A 89 4.98 5.02 -17.65
N ARG A 90 6.31 4.93 -17.84
CA ARG A 90 6.99 5.54 -18.98
C ARG A 90 6.48 4.99 -20.31
N GLY A 91 6.37 3.67 -20.43
CA GLY A 91 5.93 3.00 -21.67
C GLY A 91 4.47 3.28 -22.02
N SER A 92 3.58 3.32 -21.03
CA SER A 92 2.14 3.47 -21.23
C SER A 92 1.67 4.93 -21.27
N TYR A 93 2.33 5.83 -20.54
CA TYR A 93 1.88 7.22 -20.35
C TYR A 93 2.93 8.26 -20.78
N GLY A 94 4.14 7.84 -21.10
CA GLY A 94 5.23 8.75 -21.47
C GLY A 94 5.70 9.65 -20.33
N ILE A 95 5.49 9.22 -19.07
CA ILE A 95 5.79 10.02 -17.87
C ILE A 95 7.03 9.46 -17.19
N ASP A 96 7.98 10.34 -16.91
CA ASP A 96 9.14 10.11 -16.06
C ASP A 96 8.83 10.64 -14.66
N ILE A 97 8.14 9.84 -13.86
CA ILE A 97 7.84 10.21 -12.47
C ILE A 97 9.09 10.00 -11.60
N VAL A 98 9.39 10.99 -10.75
CA VAL A 98 10.41 10.92 -9.72
C VAL A 98 9.71 10.86 -8.37
N LEU A 99 9.99 9.80 -7.62
CA LEU A 99 9.44 9.59 -6.29
C LEU A 99 10.59 9.47 -5.29
N GLU A 100 10.44 10.14 -4.15
CA GLU A 100 11.34 9.97 -3.00
C GLU A 100 11.25 8.53 -2.48
N ASP A 101 12.28 8.08 -1.77
CA ASP A 101 12.27 6.77 -1.13
C ASP A 101 11.32 6.78 0.06
N GLU A 102 10.31 5.94 0.00
CA GLU A 102 9.28 5.80 1.04
C GLU A 102 9.68 4.84 2.16
N THR A 103 10.70 4.01 1.92
CA THR A 103 11.23 3.03 2.85
C THR A 103 12.68 2.70 2.51
N ALA A 104 13.33 1.92 3.38
CA ALA A 104 14.69 1.42 3.21
C ALA A 104 14.86 0.07 3.90
N GLU A 105 16.05 -0.50 3.81
CA GLU A 105 16.42 -1.71 4.56
C GLU A 105 16.15 -1.54 6.06
N GLY A 106 15.67 -2.61 6.70
CA GLY A 106 15.44 -2.69 8.13
C GLY A 106 13.98 -2.68 8.57
N GLU A 107 13.05 -2.65 7.62
CA GLU A 107 11.61 -2.75 7.92
C GLU A 107 10.84 -3.49 6.84
N LEU A 108 9.77 -4.18 7.26
CA LEU A 108 8.68 -4.55 6.35
C LEU A 108 7.83 -3.29 6.16
N TYR A 109 7.78 -2.75 4.97
CA TYR A 109 7.06 -1.53 4.66
C TYR A 109 5.62 -1.82 4.22
N ILE A 110 4.64 -1.23 4.93
CA ILE A 110 3.24 -1.24 4.48
C ILE A 110 3.06 -0.10 3.47
N ASP A 111 2.90 -0.48 2.22
CA ASP A 111 2.66 0.47 1.12
C ASP A 111 1.20 0.95 1.11
N THR A 112 0.25 0.01 1.15
CA THR A 112 -1.18 0.32 1.21
C THR A 112 -1.88 -0.56 2.24
N LEU A 113 -2.83 0.04 2.97
CA LEU A 113 -3.78 -0.64 3.83
C LEU A 113 -5.16 -0.02 3.57
N SER A 114 -6.10 -0.80 3.10
CA SER A 114 -7.42 -0.28 2.75
C SER A 114 -8.53 -1.26 3.06
N VAL A 115 -9.66 -0.73 3.48
CA VAL A 115 -10.89 -1.48 3.80
C VAL A 115 -12.04 -0.80 3.08
N LEU A 116 -12.96 -1.59 2.50
CA LEU A 116 -14.17 -1.05 1.87
C LEU A 116 -14.88 -0.09 2.82
N PRO A 117 -15.37 1.07 2.34
CA PRO A 117 -16.04 2.05 3.19
C PRO A 117 -17.18 1.45 4.04
N THR A 118 -17.95 0.54 3.47
CA THR A 118 -19.07 -0.16 4.15
C THR A 118 -18.62 -1.15 5.23
N ALA A 119 -17.36 -1.54 5.23
CA ALA A 119 -16.77 -2.48 6.17
C ALA A 119 -15.80 -1.82 7.18
N GLN A 120 -15.59 -0.50 7.06
CA GLN A 120 -14.76 0.25 8.01
C GLN A 120 -15.39 0.28 9.41
N GLY A 121 -14.54 0.48 10.42
CA GLY A 121 -14.98 0.51 11.82
C GLY A 121 -15.19 -0.87 12.47
N LYS A 122 -15.07 -1.96 11.70
CA LYS A 122 -15.21 -3.35 12.19
C LYS A 122 -13.88 -4.00 12.61
N GLY A 123 -12.79 -3.24 12.67
CA GLY A 123 -11.48 -3.74 13.09
C GLY A 123 -10.70 -4.52 12.03
N ILE A 124 -11.14 -4.53 10.78
CA ILE A 124 -10.49 -5.29 9.69
C ILE A 124 -9.07 -4.81 9.45
N GLY A 125 -8.84 -3.49 9.38
CA GLY A 125 -7.50 -2.93 9.24
C GLY A 125 -6.56 -3.34 10.37
N SER A 126 -7.06 -3.35 11.61
CA SER A 126 -6.29 -3.81 12.77
C SER A 126 -5.94 -5.30 12.68
N GLN A 127 -6.85 -6.12 12.15
CA GLN A 127 -6.60 -7.55 11.95
C GLN A 127 -5.56 -7.80 10.86
N LEU A 128 -5.59 -7.03 9.76
CA LEU A 128 -4.56 -7.10 8.70
C LEU A 128 -3.17 -6.73 9.24
N VAL A 129 -3.06 -5.66 10.02
CA VAL A 129 -1.78 -5.29 10.68
C VAL A 129 -1.35 -6.36 11.68
N ALA A 130 -2.27 -6.90 12.49
CA ALA A 130 -1.97 -7.97 13.43
C ALA A 130 -1.49 -9.24 12.72
N HIS A 131 -2.00 -9.51 11.51
CA HIS A 131 -1.51 -10.60 10.68
C HIS A 131 -0.05 -10.37 10.26
N LEU A 132 0.29 -9.18 9.77
CA LEU A 132 1.67 -8.85 9.41
C LEU A 132 2.63 -9.03 10.59
N LYS A 133 2.24 -8.62 11.80
CA LYS A 133 3.04 -8.82 13.02
C LYS A 133 3.32 -10.29 13.35
N LYS A 134 2.51 -11.21 12.84
CA LYS A 134 2.70 -12.66 13.03
C LYS A 134 3.60 -13.29 11.96
N VAL A 135 3.61 -12.73 10.76
CA VAL A 135 4.32 -13.32 9.61
C VAL A 135 5.71 -12.73 9.40
N THR A 136 6.06 -11.66 10.12
CA THR A 136 7.41 -11.07 10.06
C THR A 136 8.03 -10.91 11.45
N THR A 137 9.33 -10.98 11.49
CA THR A 137 10.16 -10.64 12.67
C THR A 137 10.83 -9.27 12.52
N GLN A 138 10.74 -8.65 11.33
CA GLN A 138 11.26 -7.31 11.10
C GLN A 138 10.37 -6.25 11.77
N PRO A 139 10.92 -5.08 12.10
CA PRO A 139 10.09 -3.90 12.35
C PRO A 139 9.14 -3.66 11.18
N ILE A 140 7.95 -3.13 11.48
CA ILE A 140 6.97 -2.79 10.44
C ILE A 140 6.89 -1.28 10.34
N GLY A 141 7.15 -0.73 9.15
CA GLY A 141 7.11 0.70 8.88
C GLY A 141 5.97 1.09 7.95
N LEU A 142 5.55 2.34 8.02
CA LEU A 142 4.59 2.93 7.10
C LEU A 142 4.72 4.46 7.08
N LEU A 143 4.18 5.07 6.03
CA LEU A 143 3.99 6.51 5.95
C LEU A 143 2.51 6.83 6.09
N VAL A 144 2.19 7.79 6.96
CA VAL A 144 0.84 8.33 7.13
C VAL A 144 0.84 9.82 6.80
N ASP A 145 -0.11 10.26 5.96
CA ASP A 145 -0.27 11.66 5.61
C ASP A 145 -0.53 12.48 6.88
N VAL A 146 0.18 13.61 7.05
CA VAL A 146 -0.02 14.53 8.18
C VAL A 146 -1.46 15.06 8.24
N GLN A 147 -2.17 15.05 7.12
CA GLN A 147 -3.58 15.46 7.03
C GLN A 147 -4.56 14.32 7.35
N ASN A 148 -4.07 13.13 7.70
CA ASN A 148 -4.91 11.99 8.05
C ASN A 148 -4.74 11.57 9.52
N PRO A 149 -5.21 12.38 10.49
CA PRO A 149 -5.08 12.08 11.91
C PRO A 149 -5.85 10.83 12.35
N LYS A 150 -6.87 10.43 11.60
CA LYS A 150 -7.64 9.22 11.88
C LYS A 150 -6.78 7.96 11.67
N ALA A 151 -6.03 7.90 10.57
CA ALA A 151 -5.11 6.81 10.30
C ALA A 151 -3.95 6.79 11.31
N GLU A 152 -3.38 7.96 11.63
CA GLU A 152 -2.31 8.06 12.64
C GLU A 152 -2.78 7.51 14.01
N ARG A 153 -3.99 7.86 14.45
CA ARG A 153 -4.55 7.32 15.70
C ARG A 153 -4.71 5.81 15.68
N LEU A 154 -5.11 5.23 14.54
CA LEU A 154 -5.20 3.78 14.38
C LEU A 154 -3.84 3.13 14.61
N TYR A 155 -2.80 3.59 13.89
CA TYR A 155 -1.47 3.02 13.99
C TYR A 155 -0.84 3.22 15.37
N THR A 156 -1.04 4.38 16.00
CA THR A 156 -0.57 4.64 17.36
C THR A 156 -1.19 3.64 18.35
N ARG A 157 -2.50 3.38 18.25
CA ARG A 157 -3.16 2.35 19.08
C ARG A 157 -2.63 0.95 18.85
N LEU A 158 -2.15 0.68 17.62
CA LEU A 158 -1.53 -0.60 17.29
C LEU A 158 -0.05 -0.69 17.69
N GLY A 159 0.47 0.33 18.39
CA GLY A 159 1.83 0.33 18.92
C GLY A 159 2.90 0.89 17.99
N PHE A 160 2.52 1.48 16.87
CA PHE A 160 3.46 2.20 16.00
C PHE A 160 3.89 3.50 16.68
N LYS A 161 5.16 3.85 16.52
CA LYS A 161 5.76 5.08 17.07
C LYS A 161 6.29 5.96 15.95
N TYR A 162 6.13 7.26 16.14
CA TYR A 162 6.67 8.28 15.25
C TYR A 162 8.21 8.26 15.24
N ILE A 163 8.79 8.33 14.06
CA ILE A 163 10.24 8.40 13.84
C ILE A 163 10.62 9.79 13.30
N ASN A 164 10.09 10.16 12.14
CA ASN A 164 10.36 11.44 11.48
C ASN A 164 9.26 11.83 10.48
N HIS A 165 9.39 13.01 9.90
CA HIS A 165 8.63 13.41 8.72
C HIS A 165 9.40 13.05 7.45
N GLN A 166 8.69 12.70 6.40
CA GLN A 166 9.23 12.43 5.07
C GLN A 166 8.38 13.10 4.00
N GLU A 167 9.01 13.49 2.89
CA GLU A 167 8.32 13.96 1.69
C GLU A 167 8.13 12.79 0.72
N LEU A 168 6.95 12.72 0.10
CA LEU A 168 6.64 11.76 -0.95
C LEU A 168 5.65 12.39 -1.92
N ALA A 169 6.01 12.44 -3.20
CA ALA A 169 5.15 12.92 -4.27
C ALA A 169 4.52 14.31 -4.00
N GLY A 170 5.26 15.20 -3.33
CA GLY A 170 4.81 16.55 -2.98
C GLY A 170 3.95 16.65 -1.71
N GLY A 171 3.70 15.55 -1.03
CA GLY A 171 3.02 15.51 0.28
C GLY A 171 4.00 15.35 1.43
N ILE A 172 3.55 15.67 2.64
CA ILE A 172 4.30 15.47 3.89
C ILE A 172 3.67 14.32 4.66
N TYR A 173 4.50 13.36 5.06
CA TYR A 173 4.11 12.15 5.75
C TYR A 173 4.88 11.98 7.05
N LYS A 174 4.27 11.28 8.01
CA LYS A 174 4.95 10.78 9.19
C LYS A 174 5.35 9.33 8.98
N HIS A 175 6.63 9.03 9.18
CA HIS A 175 7.12 7.66 9.24
C HIS A 175 6.85 7.10 10.64
N LEU A 176 6.02 6.08 10.69
CA LEU A 176 5.67 5.35 11.91
C LEU A 176 6.23 3.95 11.84
N VAL A 177 6.77 3.45 12.96
CA VAL A 177 7.38 2.11 13.02
C VAL A 177 6.89 1.36 14.25
N PHE A 178 6.55 0.08 14.05
CA PHE A 178 6.32 -0.90 15.11
C PHE A 178 7.55 -1.80 15.24
N ARG A 179 8.08 -1.94 16.46
CA ARG A 179 9.30 -2.72 16.74
C ARG A 179 9.11 -3.94 17.63
N GLY A 180 7.88 -4.38 17.83
CA GLY A 180 7.58 -5.50 18.72
C GLY A 180 7.19 -5.09 20.13
#